data_8016605bc0890e1fc748a441f453b65c
#
_entry.id   8016605bc0890e1fc748a441f453b65c
#
_cell.length_a   1.000
_cell.length_b   1.000
_cell.length_c   1.000
_cell.angle_alpha   90.00
_cell.angle_beta   90.00
_cell.angle_gamma   90.00
#
_symmetry.space_group_name_H-M   'P 1'
#
loop_
_entity.id
_entity.type
_entity.pdbx_description
1 polymer ?
#
loop_
_entity_poly.entity_id
_entity_poly.type
_entity_poly.pdbx_seq_one_letter_code
_entity_poly.pdbx_strand_id
1 'polypeptide(L)'
;KFNDIANGKTKRVIINMAPRHTKSEFASYLLPAWMVGRNPKLKIIQSTNTTELSVRFGRKAKALMDTPEYKEVFETRLKEDSQAAGKWETQQGGEYYAAGVGSAITGRGADLLIIDDPHTEQDALNAQALDRTYEWYTSGPRQRLQPGGTIVIVMTRWNMKDLAGRLISAQKEPKADQWEVIEFPAILPSGEPLWPEYWNIGDLESVRASIPLSKWNAQYMQNPTGDEGALIKREWWKNWEEDELPKIDHIIQSYDTAFMKKQSADYSAITTWGVVHPSADS
;
A
#
# COMPACT_ATOMS: atom_id res chain seq x y z
N LYS A 1 -2.23 -10.60 12.01
CA LYS A 1 -1.56 -10.82 10.72
C LYS A 1 -0.05 -11.02 10.84
N PHE A 2 0.68 -10.25 11.65
CA PHE A 2 2.12 -10.45 11.85
C PHE A 2 2.48 -11.84 12.38
N ASN A 3 1.64 -12.43 13.21
CA ASN A 3 1.81 -13.83 13.60
C ASN A 3 1.71 -14.81 12.42
N ASP A 4 0.82 -14.55 11.47
CA ASP A 4 0.69 -15.39 10.26
C ASP A 4 1.92 -15.24 9.35
N ILE A 5 2.47 -14.03 9.25
CA ILE A 5 3.74 -13.76 8.57
C ILE A 5 4.87 -14.53 9.23
N ALA A 6 5.03 -14.41 10.54
CA ALA A 6 6.10 -15.07 11.29
C ALA A 6 6.02 -16.61 11.25
N ASN A 7 4.82 -17.15 11.14
CA ASN A 7 4.57 -18.57 11.01
C ASN A 7 4.57 -19.08 9.55
N GLY A 8 4.90 -18.21 8.57
CA GLY A 8 4.95 -18.55 7.15
C GLY A 8 3.62 -18.82 6.47
N LYS A 9 2.49 -18.54 7.14
CA LYS A 9 1.14 -18.72 6.58
C LYS A 9 0.80 -17.70 5.51
N THR A 10 1.27 -16.45 5.68
CA THR A 10 1.06 -15.37 4.73
C THR A 10 2.41 -14.85 4.26
N LYS A 11 2.65 -14.83 2.95
CA LYS A 11 3.95 -14.48 2.35
C LYS A 11 3.94 -13.22 1.52
N ARG A 12 2.77 -12.73 1.13
CA ARG A 12 2.60 -11.51 0.33
C ARG A 12 1.51 -10.68 0.97
N VAL A 13 1.89 -9.56 1.56
CA VAL A 13 0.95 -8.69 2.28
C VAL A 13 1.13 -7.26 1.83
N ILE A 14 0.03 -6.61 1.50
CA ILE A 14 -0.07 -5.17 1.32
C ILE A 14 -0.95 -4.63 2.42
N ILE A 15 -0.45 -3.65 3.17
CA ILE A 15 -1.20 -2.95 4.21
C ILE A 15 -1.29 -1.48 3.83
N ASN A 16 -2.48 -1.03 3.54
CA ASN A 16 -2.76 0.37 3.21
C ASN A 16 -3.38 1.06 4.42
N MET A 17 -2.83 2.20 4.82
CA MET A 17 -3.29 2.93 5.99
C MET A 17 -3.04 4.43 5.83
N ALA A 18 -3.92 5.24 6.38
CA ALA A 18 -3.84 6.69 6.33
C ALA A 18 -2.53 7.25 6.94
N PRO A 19 -2.11 8.45 6.54
CA PRO A 19 -0.97 9.13 7.15
C PRO A 19 -1.16 9.28 8.67
N ARG A 20 -0.07 9.21 9.43
CA ARG A 20 -0.06 9.39 10.90
C ARG A 20 -0.91 8.39 11.70
N HIS A 21 -1.23 7.22 11.13
CA HIS A 21 -1.91 6.12 11.82
C HIS A 21 -0.95 4.99 12.22
N THR A 22 0.32 5.29 12.47
CA THR A 22 1.33 4.38 13.04
C THR A 22 1.77 3.19 12.17
N LYS A 23 1.37 3.12 10.90
CA LYS A 23 1.72 2.00 10.01
C LYS A 23 3.22 1.65 10.01
N SER A 24 4.08 2.67 9.90
CA SER A 24 5.54 2.49 9.88
C SER A 24 6.11 2.07 11.23
N GLU A 25 5.51 2.50 12.35
CA GLU A 25 5.94 2.06 13.68
C GLU A 25 5.75 0.56 13.84
N PHE A 26 4.64 0.01 13.36
CA PHE A 26 4.39 -1.42 13.40
C PHE A 26 5.25 -2.19 12.39
N ALA A 27 5.27 -1.76 11.13
CA ALA A 27 5.89 -2.54 10.06
C ALA A 27 7.40 -2.35 9.92
N SER A 28 7.90 -1.14 10.15
CA SER A 28 9.30 -0.80 9.90
C SER A 28 10.17 -0.73 11.16
N TYR A 29 9.55 -0.69 12.33
CA TYR A 29 10.25 -0.65 13.61
C TYR A 29 10.02 -1.91 14.45
N LEU A 30 8.76 -2.20 14.83
CA LEU A 30 8.47 -3.30 15.76
C LEU A 30 8.58 -4.66 15.06
N LEU A 31 8.04 -4.80 13.85
CA LEU A 31 8.04 -6.06 13.12
C LEU A 31 9.45 -6.63 12.88
N PRO A 32 10.42 -5.88 12.33
CA PRO A 32 11.76 -6.44 12.10
C PRO A 32 12.45 -6.86 13.39
N ALA A 33 12.35 -6.07 14.46
CA ALA A 33 12.94 -6.42 15.75
C ALA A 33 12.32 -7.70 16.34
N TRP A 34 10.98 -7.81 16.29
CA TRP A 34 10.26 -8.97 16.77
C TRP A 34 10.55 -10.23 15.93
N MET A 35 10.60 -10.11 14.61
CA MET A 35 10.90 -11.21 13.70
C MET A 35 12.31 -11.77 13.92
N VAL A 36 13.30 -10.87 14.06
CA VAL A 36 14.69 -11.27 14.36
C VAL A 36 14.81 -11.88 15.76
N GLY A 37 14.04 -11.38 16.74
CA GLY A 37 13.97 -12.00 18.06
C GLY A 37 13.53 -13.45 18.02
N ARG A 38 12.52 -13.76 17.20
CA ARG A 38 12.00 -15.12 17.00
C ARG A 38 12.89 -16.01 16.13
N ASN A 39 13.53 -15.42 15.13
CA ASN A 39 14.45 -16.12 14.24
C ASN A 39 15.72 -15.29 14.06
N PRO A 40 16.75 -15.54 14.88
CA PRO A 40 17.97 -14.72 14.86
C PRO A 40 18.85 -14.91 13.63
N LYS A 41 18.50 -15.83 12.71
CA LYS A 41 19.17 -16.04 11.42
C LYS A 41 18.48 -15.31 10.27
N LEU A 42 17.36 -14.64 10.54
CA LEU A 42 16.54 -13.98 9.52
C LEU A 42 17.30 -12.85 8.83
N LYS A 43 17.22 -12.82 7.50
CA LYS A 43 17.79 -11.75 6.68
C LYS A 43 16.68 -10.82 6.24
N ILE A 44 16.78 -9.55 6.64
CA ILE A 44 15.79 -8.51 6.38
C ILE A 44 16.39 -7.47 5.44
N ILE A 45 15.67 -7.16 4.36
CA ILE A 45 15.88 -5.94 3.58
C ILE A 45 14.68 -5.04 3.84
N GLN A 46 14.95 -3.81 4.28
CA GLN A 46 13.93 -2.79 4.47
C GLN A 46 14.19 -1.61 3.57
N SER A 47 13.15 -1.21 2.85
CA SER A 47 13.19 -0.07 1.94
C SER A 47 12.09 0.92 2.30
N THR A 48 12.44 2.20 2.24
CA THR A 48 11.49 3.32 2.30
C THR A 48 11.78 4.26 1.13
N ASN A 49 10.98 5.30 0.96
CA ASN A 49 11.19 6.29 -0.08
C ASN A 49 12.64 6.83 -0.11
N THR A 50 13.25 7.09 1.05
CA THR A 50 14.65 7.54 1.13
C THR A 50 15.50 6.59 1.96
N THR A 51 16.79 6.46 1.61
CA THR A 51 17.74 5.67 2.40
C THR A 51 17.85 6.19 3.84
N GLU A 52 17.80 7.50 4.04
CA GLU A 52 17.88 8.12 5.37
C GLU A 52 16.74 7.62 6.29
N LEU A 53 15.51 7.56 5.77
CA LEU A 53 14.37 7.08 6.53
C LEU A 53 14.51 5.59 6.86
N SER A 54 14.95 4.76 5.92
CA SER A 54 15.23 3.33 6.16
C SER A 54 16.30 3.14 7.25
N VAL A 55 17.38 3.92 7.20
CA VAL A 55 18.45 3.91 8.21
C VAL A 55 17.93 4.33 9.59
N ARG A 56 17.02 5.32 9.64
CA ARG A 56 16.37 5.74 10.89
C ARG A 56 15.59 4.60 11.53
N PHE A 57 14.83 3.83 10.75
CA PHE A 57 14.11 2.65 11.26
C PHE A 57 15.07 1.55 11.69
N GLY A 58 16.13 1.29 10.94
CA GLY A 58 17.18 0.34 11.35
C GLY A 58 17.82 0.71 12.68
N ARG A 59 18.07 2.00 12.92
CA ARG A 59 18.57 2.51 14.21
C ARG A 59 17.55 2.28 15.33
N LYS A 60 16.25 2.55 15.10
CA LYS A 60 15.19 2.32 16.08
C LYS A 60 15.08 0.83 16.43
N ALA A 61 15.03 -0.05 15.43
CA ALA A 61 14.95 -1.49 15.64
C ALA A 61 16.17 -2.01 16.43
N LYS A 62 17.37 -1.57 16.06
CA LYS A 62 18.60 -1.88 16.79
C LYS A 62 18.53 -1.43 18.25
N ALA A 63 18.10 -0.19 18.51
CA ALA A 63 17.98 0.35 19.85
C ALA A 63 16.99 -0.43 20.71
N LEU A 64 15.86 -0.86 20.13
CA LEU A 64 14.89 -1.74 20.80
C LEU A 64 15.52 -3.08 21.20
N MET A 65 16.29 -3.69 20.29
CA MET A 65 16.96 -4.97 20.55
C MET A 65 18.02 -4.88 21.67
N ASP A 66 18.51 -3.67 21.97
CA ASP A 66 19.49 -3.45 23.01
C ASP A 66 18.88 -3.16 24.39
N THR A 67 17.56 -2.98 24.48
CA THR A 67 16.87 -2.73 25.77
C THR A 67 16.88 -3.96 26.67
N PRO A 68 16.86 -3.78 28.01
CA PRO A 68 16.72 -4.88 28.96
C PRO A 68 15.48 -5.73 28.70
N GLU A 69 14.35 -5.11 28.44
CA GLU A 69 13.05 -5.77 28.22
C GLU A 69 13.08 -6.68 26.99
N TYR A 70 13.70 -6.25 25.89
CA TYR A 70 13.88 -7.09 24.73
C TYR A 70 14.78 -8.30 25.04
N LYS A 71 15.85 -8.08 25.80
CA LYS A 71 16.82 -9.11 26.21
C LYS A 71 16.23 -10.14 27.18
N GLU A 72 15.21 -9.77 27.93
CA GLU A 72 14.43 -10.71 28.77
C GLU A 72 13.54 -11.62 27.94
N VAL A 73 13.00 -11.12 26.82
CA VAL A 73 12.07 -11.88 25.96
C VAL A 73 12.81 -12.72 24.92
N PHE A 74 13.92 -12.21 24.39
CA PHE A 74 14.65 -12.84 23.28
C PHE A 74 16.12 -13.05 23.61
N GLU A 75 16.63 -14.24 23.26
CA GLU A 75 18.07 -14.56 23.38
C GLU A 75 18.93 -13.93 22.28
N THR A 76 18.31 -13.37 21.25
CA THR A 76 19.01 -12.75 20.10
C THR A 76 19.85 -11.57 20.55
N ARG A 77 21.10 -11.52 20.12
CA ARG A 77 22.03 -10.41 20.37
C ARG A 77 22.65 -9.94 19.09
N LEU A 78 22.97 -8.65 19.04
CA LEU A 78 23.69 -8.05 17.93
C LEU A 78 25.16 -8.45 17.97
N LYS A 79 25.76 -8.59 16.79
CA LYS A 79 27.19 -8.82 16.62
C LYS A 79 27.95 -7.52 16.90
N GLU A 80 29.00 -7.58 17.70
CA GLU A 80 29.70 -6.39 18.18
C GLU A 80 30.38 -5.57 17.08
N ASP A 81 30.89 -6.24 16.05
CA ASP A 81 31.62 -5.65 14.91
C ASP A 81 30.71 -5.24 13.74
N SER A 82 29.39 -5.42 13.83
CA SER A 82 28.43 -5.14 12.76
C SER A 82 27.19 -4.40 13.26
N GLN A 83 27.36 -3.12 13.63
CA GLN A 83 26.32 -2.34 14.29
C GLN A 83 26.05 -0.97 13.65
N ALA A 84 26.28 -0.80 12.36
CA ALA A 84 25.90 0.43 11.67
C ALA A 84 24.37 0.62 11.68
N ALA A 85 23.90 1.87 11.73
CA ALA A 85 22.47 2.18 11.87
C ALA A 85 21.59 1.55 10.77
N GLY A 86 22.08 1.49 9.55
CA GLY A 86 21.36 0.92 8.39
C GLY A 86 21.81 -0.49 8.01
N LYS A 87 22.79 -1.06 8.74
CA LYS A 87 23.31 -2.41 8.48
C LYS A 87 23.85 -3.00 9.76
N TRP A 88 23.19 -4.03 10.24
CA TRP A 88 23.64 -4.75 11.43
C TRP A 88 23.36 -6.25 11.30
N GLU A 89 24.08 -7.04 12.05
CA GLU A 89 24.02 -8.48 12.06
C GLU A 89 23.75 -8.99 13.48
N THR A 90 23.13 -10.18 13.55
CA THR A 90 23.02 -10.93 14.80
C THR A 90 24.21 -11.86 14.97
N GLN A 91 24.48 -12.28 16.20
CA GLN A 91 25.52 -13.28 16.50
C GLN A 91 25.26 -14.62 15.77
N GLN A 92 24.02 -14.93 15.45
CA GLN A 92 23.59 -16.14 14.79
C GLN A 92 23.58 -16.06 13.25
N GLY A 93 23.99 -14.89 12.69
CA GLY A 93 24.13 -14.69 11.24
C GLY A 93 22.90 -14.16 10.52
N GLY A 94 21.89 -13.64 11.25
CA GLY A 94 20.84 -12.82 10.66
C GLY A 94 21.37 -11.45 10.26
N GLU A 95 20.71 -10.81 9.33
CA GLU A 95 21.13 -9.53 8.77
C GLU A 95 19.96 -8.57 8.62
N TYR A 96 20.17 -7.30 8.91
CA TYR A 96 19.27 -6.21 8.55
C TYR A 96 20.01 -5.25 7.61
N TYR A 97 19.35 -4.88 6.53
CA TYR A 97 19.88 -3.94 5.56
C TYR A 97 18.81 -2.91 5.15
N ALA A 98 19.15 -1.63 5.33
CA ALA A 98 18.31 -0.50 4.95
C ALA A 98 18.70 0.03 3.57
N ALA A 99 17.70 0.28 2.72
CA ALA A 99 17.86 0.84 1.38
C ALA A 99 16.77 1.89 1.10
N GLY A 100 17.03 2.82 0.21
CA GLY A 100 16.00 3.71 -0.35
C GLY A 100 15.45 3.13 -1.65
N VAL A 101 14.25 3.59 -2.05
CA VAL A 101 13.73 3.34 -3.40
C VAL A 101 14.73 3.86 -4.44
N GLY A 102 14.97 3.09 -5.49
CA GLY A 102 15.97 3.39 -6.51
C GLY A 102 17.41 3.03 -6.14
N SER A 103 17.69 2.69 -4.88
CA SER A 103 19.04 2.24 -4.49
C SER A 103 19.33 0.83 -5.00
N ALA A 104 20.60 0.59 -5.36
CA ALA A 104 21.06 -0.74 -5.74
C ALA A 104 21.12 -1.67 -4.51
N ILE A 105 20.40 -2.80 -4.59
CA ILE A 105 20.43 -3.86 -3.58
C ILE A 105 21.13 -5.08 -4.20
N THR A 106 22.45 -5.04 -4.29
CA THR A 106 23.23 -6.10 -4.92
C THR A 106 23.90 -6.99 -3.88
N GLY A 107 24.09 -8.28 -4.22
CA GLY A 107 24.85 -9.24 -3.41
C GLY A 107 24.18 -9.65 -2.10
N ARG A 108 22.87 -9.36 -1.91
CA ARG A 108 22.12 -9.68 -0.69
C ARG A 108 20.89 -10.51 -1.00
N GLY A 109 20.55 -11.45 -0.13
CA GLY A 109 19.28 -12.17 -0.11
C GLY A 109 18.43 -11.71 1.07
N ALA A 110 17.11 -11.85 0.95
CA ALA A 110 16.17 -11.54 2.01
C ALA A 110 15.20 -12.71 2.26
N ASP A 111 14.98 -13.02 3.51
CA ASP A 111 13.90 -13.89 3.98
C ASP A 111 12.63 -13.04 4.23
N LEU A 112 12.84 -11.77 4.59
CA LEU A 112 11.79 -10.78 4.79
C LEU A 112 12.17 -9.48 4.07
N LEU A 113 11.33 -9.06 3.13
CA LEU A 113 11.42 -7.77 2.46
C LEU A 113 10.31 -6.87 2.99
N ILE A 114 10.65 -5.73 3.55
CA ILE A 114 9.71 -4.71 4.01
C ILE A 114 9.86 -3.49 3.11
N ILE A 115 8.77 -3.01 2.54
CA ILE A 115 8.70 -1.77 1.76
C ILE A 115 7.68 -0.86 2.41
N ASP A 116 8.13 0.29 2.90
CA ASP A 116 7.30 1.24 3.63
C ASP A 116 7.30 2.61 2.94
N ASP A 117 6.11 3.08 2.61
CA ASP A 117 5.85 4.35 1.92
C ASP A 117 6.85 4.60 0.76
N PRO A 118 6.83 3.77 -0.31
CA PRO A 118 7.80 3.88 -1.40
C PRO A 118 7.62 5.12 -2.28
N HIS A 119 6.50 5.82 -2.17
CA HIS A 119 6.15 7.00 -2.96
C HIS A 119 6.08 8.25 -2.11
N THR A 120 6.44 9.39 -2.74
CA THR A 120 6.15 10.72 -2.23
C THR A 120 4.87 11.28 -2.84
N GLU A 121 4.39 12.40 -2.30
CA GLU A 121 3.31 13.17 -2.89
C GLU A 121 3.62 13.60 -4.34
N GLN A 122 4.87 13.98 -4.61
CA GLN A 122 5.31 14.39 -5.96
C GLN A 122 5.32 13.21 -6.94
N ASP A 123 5.69 12.01 -6.48
CA ASP A 123 5.65 10.81 -7.31
C ASP A 123 4.22 10.48 -7.75
N ALA A 124 3.23 10.72 -6.89
CA ALA A 124 1.82 10.44 -7.19
C ALA A 124 1.29 11.23 -8.39
N LEU A 125 1.88 12.41 -8.66
CA LEU A 125 1.53 13.29 -9.77
C LEU A 125 2.32 12.99 -11.06
N ASN A 126 3.27 12.06 -11.00
CA ASN A 126 4.19 11.77 -12.10
C ASN A 126 4.15 10.29 -12.49
N ALA A 127 3.50 9.98 -13.61
CA ALA A 127 3.38 8.61 -14.10
C ALA A 127 4.75 7.91 -14.26
N GLN A 128 5.77 8.64 -14.72
CA GLN A 128 7.12 8.07 -14.87
C GLN A 128 7.78 7.75 -13.51
N ALA A 129 7.48 8.53 -12.46
CA ALA A 129 7.97 8.22 -11.12
C ALA A 129 7.32 6.94 -10.57
N LEU A 130 6.01 6.78 -10.77
CA LEU A 130 5.30 5.55 -10.44
C LEU A 130 5.85 4.34 -11.20
N ASP A 131 6.14 4.51 -12.49
CA ASP A 131 6.76 3.47 -13.34
C ASP A 131 8.14 3.07 -12.81
N ARG A 132 9.01 4.04 -12.53
CA ARG A 132 10.35 3.78 -11.97
C ARG A 132 10.31 3.02 -10.65
N THR A 133 9.37 3.32 -9.76
CA THR A 133 9.23 2.60 -8.49
C THR A 133 8.83 1.15 -8.72
N TYR A 134 7.92 0.88 -9.66
CA TYR A 134 7.53 -0.48 -10.01
C TYR A 134 8.66 -1.25 -10.69
N GLU A 135 9.39 -0.62 -11.60
CA GLU A 135 10.58 -1.22 -12.25
C GLU A 135 11.66 -1.53 -11.21
N TRP A 136 11.95 -0.60 -10.31
CA TRP A 136 12.88 -0.83 -9.22
C TRP A 136 12.46 -2.03 -8.37
N TYR A 137 11.18 -2.13 -8.00
CA TYR A 137 10.66 -3.25 -7.22
C TYR A 137 10.88 -4.58 -7.96
N THR A 138 10.51 -4.66 -9.21
CA THR A 138 10.55 -5.91 -9.99
C THR A 138 11.96 -6.34 -10.36
N SER A 139 12.84 -5.40 -10.67
CA SER A 139 14.22 -5.68 -11.10
C SER A 139 15.21 -5.81 -9.94
N GLY A 140 14.94 -5.20 -8.80
CA GLY A 140 15.81 -5.16 -7.62
C GLY A 140 15.28 -6.00 -6.46
N PRO A 141 14.49 -5.40 -5.53
CA PRO A 141 14.10 -6.04 -4.27
C PRO A 141 13.41 -7.39 -4.44
N ARG A 142 12.48 -7.51 -5.39
CA ARG A 142 11.75 -8.76 -5.64
C ARG A 142 12.69 -9.91 -5.99
N GLN A 143 13.78 -9.61 -6.72
CA GLN A 143 14.81 -10.59 -7.13
C GLN A 143 15.76 -10.98 -5.99
N ARG A 144 15.71 -10.27 -4.86
CA ARG A 144 16.51 -10.56 -3.66
C ARG A 144 15.81 -11.52 -2.71
N LEU A 145 14.52 -11.75 -2.91
CA LEU A 145 13.75 -12.64 -2.04
C LEU A 145 14.22 -14.08 -2.21
N GLN A 146 14.57 -14.71 -1.10
CA GLN A 146 14.92 -16.12 -1.07
C GLN A 146 13.69 -17.02 -1.25
N PRO A 147 13.85 -18.28 -1.68
CA PRO A 147 12.75 -19.23 -1.75
C PRO A 147 12.03 -19.33 -0.41
N GLY A 148 10.71 -19.18 -0.44
CA GLY A 148 9.88 -19.16 0.78
C GLY A 148 9.82 -17.84 1.52
N GLY A 149 10.60 -16.84 1.11
CA GLY A 149 10.63 -15.52 1.74
C GLY A 149 9.32 -14.73 1.63
N THR A 150 9.18 -13.75 2.50
CA THR A 150 7.98 -12.94 2.68
C THR A 150 8.20 -11.50 2.24
N ILE A 151 7.17 -10.90 1.65
CA ILE A 151 7.16 -9.45 1.34
C ILE A 151 6.00 -8.81 2.09
N VAL A 152 6.31 -7.73 2.81
CA VAL A 152 5.35 -6.84 3.48
C VAL A 152 5.50 -5.46 2.86
N ILE A 153 4.43 -4.97 2.23
CA ILE A 153 4.35 -3.60 1.72
C ILE A 153 3.38 -2.85 2.61
N VAL A 154 3.83 -1.74 3.14
CA VAL A 154 3.01 -0.85 3.98
C VAL A 154 3.07 0.53 3.38
N MET A 155 1.93 1.10 3.04
CA MET A 155 1.93 2.43 2.42
C MET A 155 0.58 3.14 2.58
N THR A 156 0.62 4.44 2.41
CA THR A 156 -0.56 5.23 2.08
C THR A 156 -0.81 5.11 0.59
N ARG A 157 -2.08 4.96 0.19
CA ARG A 157 -2.44 4.98 -1.22
C ARG A 157 -2.36 6.42 -1.76
N TRP A 158 -1.86 6.54 -2.98
CA TRP A 158 -1.70 7.83 -3.64
C TRP A 158 -2.42 7.89 -4.99
N ASN A 159 -2.32 6.81 -5.75
CA ASN A 159 -2.79 6.72 -7.13
C ASN A 159 -3.17 5.27 -7.45
N MET A 160 -4.04 5.08 -8.43
CA MET A 160 -4.38 3.72 -8.90
C MET A 160 -3.17 2.97 -9.46
N LYS A 161 -2.17 3.69 -9.96
CA LYS A 161 -0.93 3.15 -10.53
C LYS A 161 0.26 3.20 -9.56
N ASP A 162 0.03 3.46 -8.28
CA ASP A 162 1.07 3.33 -7.26
C ASP A 162 1.53 1.86 -7.12
N LEU A 163 2.58 1.60 -6.36
CA LEU A 163 3.13 0.25 -6.24
C LEU A 163 2.05 -0.77 -5.82
N ALA A 164 1.24 -0.45 -4.82
CA ALA A 164 0.16 -1.33 -4.36
C ALA A 164 -0.86 -1.59 -5.48
N GLY A 165 -1.32 -0.55 -6.17
CA GLY A 165 -2.30 -0.68 -7.25
C GLY A 165 -1.79 -1.54 -8.41
N ARG A 166 -0.52 -1.40 -8.79
CA ARG A 166 0.09 -2.23 -9.83
C ARG A 166 0.21 -3.69 -9.42
N LEU A 167 0.61 -3.96 -8.19
CA LEU A 167 0.74 -5.33 -7.68
C LEU A 167 -0.62 -6.01 -7.56
N ILE A 168 -1.64 -5.28 -7.07
CA ILE A 168 -3.02 -5.76 -7.04
C ILE A 168 -3.54 -6.03 -8.46
N SER A 169 -3.19 -5.19 -9.42
CA SER A 169 -3.56 -5.44 -10.82
C SER A 169 -2.83 -6.64 -11.41
N ALA A 170 -1.55 -6.81 -11.10
CA ALA A 170 -0.73 -7.91 -11.61
C ALA A 170 -1.17 -9.28 -11.11
N GLN A 171 -1.78 -9.38 -9.93
CA GLN A 171 -2.26 -10.66 -9.38
C GLN A 171 -3.47 -11.27 -10.13
N LYS A 172 -4.04 -10.55 -11.11
CA LYS A 172 -5.01 -11.12 -12.05
C LYS A 172 -4.40 -12.25 -12.89
N GLU A 173 -3.08 -12.24 -13.06
CA GLU A 173 -2.34 -13.37 -13.62
C GLU A 173 -2.16 -14.44 -12.52
N PRO A 174 -2.74 -15.65 -12.68
CA PRO A 174 -2.75 -16.66 -11.61
C PRO A 174 -1.36 -17.13 -11.14
N LYS A 175 -0.34 -16.98 -11.97
CA LYS A 175 1.06 -17.34 -11.65
C LYS A 175 1.86 -16.20 -11.01
N ALA A 176 1.31 -14.97 -10.98
CA ALA A 176 1.93 -13.85 -10.30
C ALA A 176 1.85 -14.01 -8.78
N ASP A 177 2.61 -13.19 -8.04
CA ASP A 177 2.48 -13.12 -6.58
C ASP A 177 1.03 -12.76 -6.21
N GLN A 178 0.41 -13.58 -5.39
CA GLN A 178 -0.95 -13.36 -4.89
C GLN A 178 -0.87 -12.63 -3.55
N TRP A 179 -1.47 -11.45 -3.49
CA TRP A 179 -1.37 -10.53 -2.36
C TRP A 179 -2.60 -10.59 -1.47
N GLU A 180 -2.37 -10.70 -0.18
CA GLU A 180 -3.38 -10.38 0.81
C GLU A 180 -3.34 -8.87 1.04
N VAL A 181 -4.44 -8.19 0.72
CA VAL A 181 -4.56 -6.73 0.84
C VAL A 181 -5.40 -6.40 2.07
N ILE A 182 -4.85 -5.58 2.95
CA ILE A 182 -5.51 -5.10 4.15
C ILE A 182 -5.58 -3.58 4.08
N GLU A 183 -6.77 -3.05 4.09
CA GLU A 183 -7.02 -1.61 4.00
C GLU A 183 -7.60 -1.09 5.31
N PHE A 184 -6.96 -0.06 5.84
CA PHE A 184 -7.39 0.66 7.03
C PHE A 184 -7.74 2.10 6.65
N PRO A 185 -8.99 2.36 6.25
CA PRO A 185 -9.46 3.73 6.01
C PRO A 185 -9.50 4.50 7.34
N ALA A 186 -9.25 5.81 7.30
CA ALA A 186 -9.27 6.65 8.49
C ALA A 186 -10.66 6.74 9.14
N ILE A 187 -11.71 6.61 8.32
CA ILE A 187 -13.10 6.46 8.76
C ILE A 187 -13.59 5.08 8.31
N LEU A 188 -13.99 4.28 9.27
CA LEU A 188 -14.50 2.92 9.04
C LEU A 188 -15.88 2.95 8.35
N PRO A 189 -16.32 1.83 7.74
CA PRO A 189 -17.68 1.72 7.20
C PRO A 189 -18.81 2.00 8.21
N SER A 190 -18.53 1.88 9.51
CA SER A 190 -19.43 2.26 10.60
C SER A 190 -19.64 3.78 10.74
N GLY A 191 -18.80 4.60 10.10
CA GLY A 191 -18.73 6.03 10.28
C GLY A 191 -17.80 6.49 11.41
N GLU A 192 -17.26 5.56 12.19
CA GLU A 192 -16.35 5.86 13.30
C GLU A 192 -14.90 6.00 12.79
N PRO A 193 -14.08 6.86 13.42
CA PRO A 193 -12.64 6.92 13.15
C PRO A 193 -11.97 5.57 13.42
N LEU A 194 -10.93 5.24 12.63
CA LEU A 194 -10.11 4.05 12.88
C LEU A 194 -9.41 4.09 14.25
N TRP A 195 -9.06 5.27 14.71
CA TRP A 195 -8.35 5.50 15.98
C TRP A 195 -8.89 6.73 16.70
N PRO A 196 -10.09 6.64 17.33
CA PRO A 196 -10.81 7.78 17.88
C PRO A 196 -10.07 8.50 19.00
N GLU A 197 -9.19 7.81 19.76
CA GLU A 197 -8.41 8.42 20.84
C GLU A 197 -7.33 9.38 20.34
N TYR A 198 -6.92 9.27 19.08
CA TYR A 198 -5.88 10.11 18.48
C TYR A 198 -6.42 10.98 17.35
N TRP A 199 -7.33 10.46 16.53
CA TRP A 199 -8.01 11.16 15.46
C TRP A 199 -9.52 11.13 15.70
N ASN A 200 -10.07 12.19 16.31
CA ASN A 200 -11.52 12.29 16.43
C ASN A 200 -12.17 12.65 15.08
N ILE A 201 -13.47 12.47 14.98
CA ILE A 201 -14.20 12.69 13.71
C ILE A 201 -14.09 14.13 13.22
N GLY A 202 -14.12 15.12 14.14
CA GLY A 202 -14.02 16.54 13.79
C GLY A 202 -12.67 16.90 13.19
N ASP A 203 -11.57 16.31 13.70
CA ASP A 203 -10.22 16.50 13.11
C ASP A 203 -10.15 15.91 11.71
N LEU A 204 -10.72 14.73 11.50
CA LEU A 204 -10.74 14.08 10.18
C LEU A 204 -11.61 14.85 9.19
N GLU A 205 -12.76 15.39 9.61
CA GLU A 205 -13.61 16.24 8.77
C GLU A 205 -12.91 17.55 8.41
N SER A 206 -12.17 18.15 9.33
CA SER A 206 -11.37 19.34 9.09
C SER A 206 -10.29 19.07 8.02
N VAL A 207 -9.59 17.95 8.12
CA VAL A 207 -8.62 17.54 7.08
C VAL A 207 -9.33 17.33 5.75
N ARG A 208 -10.47 16.64 5.74
CA ARG A 208 -11.27 16.37 4.53
C ARG A 208 -11.67 17.67 3.83
N ALA A 209 -12.08 18.68 4.60
CA ALA A 209 -12.46 19.99 4.07
C ALA A 209 -11.26 20.78 3.51
N SER A 210 -10.04 20.45 3.95
CA SER A 210 -8.80 21.19 3.61
C SER A 210 -8.08 20.66 2.38
N ILE A 211 -8.43 19.46 1.89
CA ILE A 211 -7.75 18.83 0.75
C ILE A 211 -8.74 18.42 -0.34
N PRO A 212 -8.30 18.30 -1.61
CA PRO A 212 -9.15 17.79 -2.69
C PRO A 212 -9.74 16.41 -2.36
N LEU A 213 -10.98 16.19 -2.78
CA LEU A 213 -11.69 14.93 -2.50
C LEU A 213 -10.93 13.70 -3.03
N SER A 214 -10.28 13.82 -4.19
CA SER A 214 -9.45 12.75 -4.76
C SER A 214 -8.27 12.39 -3.84
N LYS A 215 -7.60 13.38 -3.25
CA LYS A 215 -6.54 13.15 -2.25
C LYS A 215 -7.09 12.53 -0.96
N TRP A 216 -8.24 13.00 -0.49
CA TRP A 216 -8.90 12.39 0.66
C TRP A 216 -9.23 10.92 0.42
N ASN A 217 -9.87 10.62 -0.71
CA ASN A 217 -10.24 9.25 -1.05
C ASN A 217 -9.00 8.34 -1.16
N ALA A 218 -7.94 8.79 -1.79
CA ALA A 218 -6.72 8.01 -1.92
C ALA A 218 -6.03 7.81 -0.56
N GLN A 219 -5.69 8.88 0.13
CA GLN A 219 -4.77 8.83 1.26
C GLN A 219 -5.45 8.46 2.58
N TYR A 220 -6.67 8.93 2.80
CA TYR A 220 -7.40 8.68 4.05
C TYR A 220 -8.37 7.51 3.95
N MET A 221 -9.01 7.33 2.79
CA MET A 221 -9.94 6.22 2.58
C MET A 221 -9.30 5.01 1.88
N GLN A 222 -8.03 5.08 1.53
CA GLN A 222 -7.26 4.05 0.81
C GLN A 222 -7.86 3.64 -0.54
N ASN A 223 -8.70 4.50 -1.10
CA ASN A 223 -9.43 4.27 -2.36
C ASN A 223 -9.06 5.35 -3.40
N PRO A 224 -7.91 5.27 -4.05
CA PRO A 224 -7.54 6.21 -5.10
C PRO A 224 -8.53 6.08 -6.27
N THR A 225 -9.11 7.20 -6.65
CA THR A 225 -10.02 7.32 -7.80
C THR A 225 -9.28 7.92 -8.99
N GLY A 226 -9.64 7.51 -10.20
CA GLY A 226 -9.01 7.97 -11.42
C GLY A 226 -9.46 9.37 -11.88
N ASP A 227 -9.67 10.31 -10.97
CA ASP A 227 -10.28 11.62 -11.25
C ASP A 227 -9.42 12.55 -12.13
N GLU A 228 -8.15 12.25 -12.34
CA GLU A 228 -7.32 13.01 -13.29
C GLU A 228 -7.55 12.49 -14.71
N GLY A 229 -8.63 12.93 -15.32
CA GLY A 229 -8.97 12.63 -16.71
C GLY A 229 -10.35 12.05 -16.95
N ALA A 230 -11.16 11.84 -15.94
CA ALA A 230 -12.56 11.48 -16.14
C ALA A 230 -13.30 12.66 -16.79
N LEU A 231 -13.60 12.52 -18.08
CA LEU A 231 -14.44 13.47 -18.83
C LEU A 231 -15.82 13.64 -18.18
N ILE A 232 -16.24 12.64 -17.41
CA ILE A 232 -17.51 12.61 -16.70
C ILE A 232 -17.24 12.39 -15.20
N LYS A 233 -17.51 13.42 -14.38
CA LYS A 233 -17.30 13.35 -12.94
C LYS A 233 -18.44 12.61 -12.25
N ARG A 234 -18.12 11.80 -11.23
CA ARG A 234 -19.12 11.05 -10.46
C ARG A 234 -20.17 11.96 -9.81
N GLU A 235 -19.81 13.15 -9.39
CA GLU A 235 -20.70 14.16 -8.81
C GLU A 235 -21.78 14.66 -9.78
N TRP A 236 -21.61 14.45 -11.08
CA TRP A 236 -22.61 14.79 -12.09
C TRP A 236 -23.71 13.74 -12.18
N TRP A 237 -23.48 12.55 -11.66
CA TRP A 237 -24.47 11.48 -11.63
C TRP A 237 -25.38 11.68 -10.44
N LYS A 238 -26.68 11.77 -10.67
CA LYS A 238 -27.72 11.76 -9.65
C LYS A 238 -28.47 10.44 -9.75
N ASN A 239 -28.83 9.89 -8.60
CA ASN A 239 -29.76 8.78 -8.57
C ASN A 239 -31.16 9.30 -8.80
N TRP A 240 -31.97 8.49 -9.47
CA TRP A 240 -33.40 8.75 -9.56
C TRP A 240 -34.02 8.43 -8.20
N GLU A 241 -34.69 9.42 -7.59
CA GLU A 241 -35.21 9.30 -6.21
C GLU A 241 -36.74 9.09 -6.16
N GLU A 242 -37.43 9.13 -7.31
CA GLU A 242 -38.86 8.91 -7.39
C GLU A 242 -39.18 7.42 -7.62
N ASP A 243 -40.33 6.98 -7.08
CA ASP A 243 -40.76 5.57 -7.15
C ASP A 243 -41.12 5.13 -8.57
N GLU A 244 -41.53 6.07 -9.46
CA GLU A 244 -41.88 5.79 -10.82
C GLU A 244 -40.87 6.44 -11.78
N LEU A 245 -40.46 5.69 -12.80
CA LEU A 245 -39.63 6.22 -13.89
C LEU A 245 -40.43 7.18 -14.78
N PRO A 246 -39.80 8.27 -15.27
CA PRO A 246 -40.45 9.18 -16.19
C PRO A 246 -40.81 8.44 -17.49
N LYS A 247 -41.78 8.95 -18.21
CA LYS A 247 -42.13 8.40 -19.53
C LYS A 247 -40.94 8.50 -20.47
N ILE A 248 -40.38 7.37 -20.83
CA ILE A 248 -39.24 7.24 -21.73
C ILE A 248 -39.76 7.26 -23.18
N ASP A 249 -39.30 8.22 -24.01
CA ASP A 249 -39.67 8.33 -25.42
C ASP A 249 -38.90 7.31 -26.27
N HIS A 250 -37.61 7.16 -26.03
CA HIS A 250 -36.79 6.14 -26.67
C HIS A 250 -35.56 5.80 -25.82
N ILE A 251 -34.99 4.62 -26.12
CA ILE A 251 -33.82 4.10 -25.43
C ILE A 251 -32.65 4.09 -26.41
N ILE A 252 -31.49 4.60 -25.94
CA ILE A 252 -30.23 4.54 -26.66
C ILE A 252 -29.30 3.61 -25.91
N GLN A 253 -28.68 2.67 -26.62
CA GLN A 253 -27.60 1.85 -26.08
C GLN A 253 -26.29 2.17 -26.79
N SER A 254 -25.26 2.41 -26.00
CA SER A 254 -23.89 2.58 -26.48
C SER A 254 -23.05 1.39 -26.07
N TYR A 255 -22.30 0.83 -27.01
CA TYR A 255 -21.44 -0.32 -26.82
C TYR A 255 -19.99 0.11 -27.05
N ASP A 256 -19.15 -0.05 -26.04
CA ASP A 256 -17.69 0.02 -26.16
C ASP A 256 -17.15 -1.39 -25.95
N THR A 257 -16.78 -2.06 -27.03
CA THR A 257 -16.40 -3.47 -27.01
C THR A 257 -14.91 -3.63 -27.26
N ALA A 258 -14.24 -4.41 -26.42
CA ALA A 258 -12.84 -4.76 -26.61
C ALA A 258 -12.65 -5.60 -27.89
N PHE A 259 -11.82 -5.11 -28.80
CA PHE A 259 -11.58 -5.74 -30.13
C PHE A 259 -10.68 -6.99 -30.08
N MET A 260 -10.00 -7.28 -28.98
CA MET A 260 -9.07 -8.41 -28.89
C MET A 260 -9.26 -9.25 -27.65
N LYS A 261 -9.24 -10.59 -27.81
CA LYS A 261 -9.22 -11.58 -26.72
C LYS A 261 -7.84 -11.68 -26.04
N LYS A 262 -7.14 -10.58 -25.81
CA LYS A 262 -5.89 -10.59 -25.04
C LYS A 262 -6.20 -10.18 -23.61
N GLN A 263 -5.49 -10.78 -22.64
CA GLN A 263 -5.59 -10.49 -21.21
C GLN A 263 -5.34 -9.01 -20.84
N SER A 264 -4.76 -8.23 -21.77
CA SER A 264 -4.53 -6.78 -21.66
C SER A 264 -5.56 -5.92 -22.39
N ALA A 265 -6.65 -6.52 -22.90
CA ALA A 265 -7.71 -5.77 -23.56
C ALA A 265 -8.56 -5.01 -22.54
N ASP A 266 -8.98 -3.80 -22.90
CA ASP A 266 -9.91 -3.00 -22.11
C ASP A 266 -11.24 -3.74 -21.88
N TYR A 267 -11.93 -3.37 -20.83
CA TYR A 267 -13.25 -3.92 -20.54
C TYR A 267 -14.26 -3.51 -21.61
N SER A 268 -15.17 -4.42 -21.94
CA SER A 268 -16.35 -4.02 -22.71
C SER A 268 -17.34 -3.31 -21.80
N ALA A 269 -17.79 -2.15 -22.19
CA ALA A 269 -18.77 -1.36 -21.47
C ALA A 269 -20.04 -1.20 -22.32
N ILE A 270 -21.20 -1.31 -21.68
CA ILE A 270 -22.49 -1.05 -22.28
C ILE A 270 -23.23 -0.05 -21.42
N THR A 271 -23.65 1.05 -22.00
CA THR A 271 -24.50 2.02 -21.31
C THR A 271 -25.88 2.08 -22.00
N THR A 272 -26.93 2.15 -21.20
CA THR A 272 -28.30 2.27 -21.66
C THR A 272 -28.89 3.58 -21.13
N TRP A 273 -29.42 4.38 -22.01
CA TRP A 273 -29.95 5.71 -21.74
C TRP A 273 -31.42 5.78 -22.15
N GLY A 274 -32.26 6.21 -21.22
CA GLY A 274 -33.63 6.61 -21.53
C GLY A 274 -33.69 8.09 -21.87
N VAL A 275 -34.22 8.47 -22.99
CA VAL A 275 -34.46 9.87 -23.37
C VAL A 275 -35.85 10.26 -22.92
N VAL A 276 -35.95 11.32 -22.14
CA VAL A 276 -37.21 11.89 -21.67
C VAL A 276 -37.29 13.36 -22.10
N HIS A 277 -38.44 13.81 -22.50
CA HIS A 277 -38.68 15.22 -22.72
C HIS A 277 -39.22 15.84 -21.42
N PRO A 278 -38.65 16.97 -20.94
CA PRO A 278 -39.24 17.68 -19.82
C PRO A 278 -40.69 18.03 -20.18
N SER A 279 -41.61 17.71 -19.29
CA SER A 279 -42.99 18.23 -19.42
C SER A 279 -42.93 19.76 -19.28
N ALA A 280 -43.71 20.47 -20.07
CA ALA A 280 -43.71 21.93 -20.08
C ALA A 280 -44.13 22.59 -18.72
N ASP A 281 -44.36 21.76 -17.70
CA ASP A 281 -44.89 22.16 -16.38
C ASP A 281 -43.94 21.80 -15.22
N SER A 282 -42.61 21.65 -15.42
CA SER A 282 -41.65 21.42 -14.36
C SER A 282 -40.61 22.52 -14.21
#